data_c991e3c9e019c129e335c01a709f0005
#
_entry.id   c991e3c9e019c129e335c01a709f0005
#
_cell.length_a   1.000
_cell.length_b   1.000
_cell.length_c   1.000
_cell.angle_alpha   90.00
_cell.angle_beta   90.00
_cell.angle_gamma   90.00
#
_symmetry.space_group_name_H-M   'P 1'
#
loop_
_entity.id
_entity.type
_entity.pdbx_description
1 polymer ?
#
loop_
_entity_poly.entity_id
_entity_poly.type
_entity_poly.pdbx_seq_one_letter_code
_entity_poly.pdbx_strand_id
1 'polypeptide(L)'
;VVIIGCATWALKSDNMARKADIQAKTSQTGRKADAAKTSVENGVQANSEAVKEKTDDKDTSDTTKKTETAEERIARVRQEAVTAGYPEKVIELLDKNPETVQFVEDYGKKKDQAPAATVEAEDGYSGMFPEILQWDERWGYSPYGTSIIAVSGCGPTCVSMLVVGLTGDKTVTPSVVADYATQNHYVDENNDTTWAFMTSGVEHWGLTCRESNGNESEIAKELEAGHPVICSMRPGDFTDIGHFIILTSYNNGNVTICDPFSLENSKKSWNYSQISSQIKAVWVYSK
;
A
#
# COMPACT_ATOMS: atom_id res chain seq x y z
N VAL A 1 -13.58 43.02 3.53
CA VAL A 1 -12.36 42.58 2.82
C VAL A 1 -11.18 42.70 3.79
N VAL A 2 -10.90 41.76 4.62
CA VAL A 2 -9.59 41.45 5.30
C VAL A 2 -9.78 40.22 6.19
N ILE A 3 -9.81 39.00 5.65
CA ILE A 3 -9.68 37.74 6.46
C ILE A 3 -8.94 36.61 5.67
N ILE A 4 -8.38 36.85 4.50
CA ILE A 4 -7.72 35.80 3.71
C ILE A 4 -6.19 35.71 3.91
N GLY A 5 -5.58 36.66 4.66
CA GLY A 5 -4.12 36.77 4.79
C GLY A 5 -3.45 35.94 5.92
N CYS A 6 -4.19 35.49 6.93
CA CYS A 6 -3.58 34.84 8.10
C CYS A 6 -3.44 33.32 8.00
N ALA A 7 -4.25 32.63 7.24
CA ALA A 7 -4.20 31.17 7.14
C ALA A 7 -3.00 30.64 6.30
N THR A 8 -2.61 31.39 5.27
CA THR A 8 -1.48 31.00 4.40
C THR A 8 -0.11 31.24 5.02
N TRP A 9 -0.01 32.13 6.00
CA TRP A 9 1.26 32.40 6.71
C TRP A 9 1.55 31.34 7.80
N ALA A 10 0.54 30.86 8.48
CA ALA A 10 0.68 29.79 9.49
C ALA A 10 1.11 28.47 8.86
N LEU A 11 0.56 28.08 7.71
CA LEU A 11 0.92 26.84 7.00
C LEU A 11 2.36 26.87 6.43
N LYS A 12 2.88 28.05 6.05
CA LYS A 12 4.28 28.19 5.60
C LYS A 12 5.28 28.12 6.76
N SER A 13 4.91 28.59 7.94
CA SER A 13 5.74 28.58 9.13
C SER A 13 5.93 27.14 9.67
N ASP A 14 4.87 26.33 9.70
CA ASP A 14 4.92 24.92 10.14
C ASP A 14 5.72 24.02 9.20
N ASN A 15 5.70 24.28 7.90
CA ASN A 15 6.50 23.51 6.94
C ASN A 15 7.99 23.81 7.03
N MET A 16 8.39 25.03 7.39
CA MET A 16 9.80 25.38 7.61
C MET A 16 10.35 24.78 8.92
N ALA A 17 9.53 24.74 9.97
CA ALA A 17 9.92 24.13 11.23
C ALA A 17 10.14 22.60 11.11
N ARG A 18 9.25 21.90 10.36
CA ARG A 18 9.40 20.46 10.10
C ARG A 18 10.62 20.10 9.26
N LYS A 19 10.98 20.93 8.26
CA LYS A 19 12.20 20.71 7.47
C LYS A 19 13.49 20.89 8.28
N ALA A 20 13.51 21.81 9.24
CA ALA A 20 14.66 22.00 10.14
C ALA A 20 14.84 20.83 11.10
N ASP A 21 13.75 20.22 11.57
CA ASP A 21 13.78 19.08 12.51
C ASP A 21 14.25 17.78 11.83
N ILE A 22 13.88 17.58 10.55
CA ILE A 22 14.36 16.44 9.76
C ILE A 22 15.86 16.56 9.48
N GLN A 23 16.36 17.76 9.20
CA GLN A 23 17.77 17.99 8.92
C GLN A 23 18.65 17.86 10.17
N ALA A 24 18.10 18.17 11.35
CA ALA A 24 18.78 17.98 12.65
C ALA A 24 18.85 16.49 13.05
N LYS A 25 17.85 15.68 12.74
CA LYS A 25 17.85 14.23 13.01
C LYS A 25 18.79 13.46 12.09
N THR A 26 18.94 13.86 10.83
CA THR A 26 19.84 13.22 9.86
C THR A 26 21.32 13.47 10.22
N SER A 27 21.67 14.62 10.83
CA SER A 27 23.02 14.90 11.26
C SER A 27 23.43 14.21 12.58
N GLN A 28 22.48 13.73 13.39
CA GLN A 28 22.78 12.95 14.59
C GLN A 28 22.98 11.46 14.34
N THR A 29 22.35 10.90 13.30
CA THR A 29 22.56 9.50 12.89
C THR A 29 23.92 9.28 12.22
N GLY A 30 24.45 10.26 11.50
CA GLY A 30 25.78 10.17 10.87
C GLY A 30 26.97 10.16 11.84
N ARG A 31 26.79 10.62 13.09
CA ARG A 31 27.87 10.65 14.12
C ARG A 31 27.95 9.40 14.99
N LYS A 32 27.01 8.47 14.89
CA LYS A 32 27.05 7.20 15.65
C LYS A 32 27.64 6.02 14.86
N ALA A 33 27.89 6.15 13.58
CA ALA A 33 28.44 5.09 12.74
C ALA A 33 29.97 5.00 12.73
N ASP A 34 30.71 6.06 13.14
CA ASP A 34 32.16 6.10 13.12
C ASP A 34 32.87 5.63 14.41
N ALA A 35 32.11 5.25 15.46
CA ALA A 35 32.69 4.85 16.74
C ALA A 35 32.82 3.32 16.98
N ALA A 36 32.48 2.49 15.98
CA ALA A 36 32.44 1.01 16.15
C ALA A 36 33.44 0.23 15.27
N LYS A 37 34.49 0.86 14.78
CA LYS A 37 35.57 0.18 14.04
C LYS A 37 36.91 0.41 14.72
N THR A 38 37.13 -0.19 15.87
CA THR A 38 38.48 -0.47 16.37
C THR A 38 38.39 -1.50 17.49
N SER A 39 38.61 -2.74 17.16
CA SER A 39 39.18 -3.79 18.01
C SER A 39 38.67 -5.17 17.56
N VAL A 40 39.45 -5.88 16.82
CA VAL A 40 39.87 -7.28 17.00
C VAL A 40 40.85 -7.61 15.87
N GLU A 41 42.13 -7.38 16.12
CA GLU A 41 43.23 -8.16 15.55
C GLU A 41 43.85 -8.93 16.72
N ASN A 42 43.88 -10.29 16.62
CA ASN A 42 45.05 -11.08 16.97
C ASN A 42 44.72 -12.60 17.02
N GLY A 43 45.48 -13.32 16.24
CA GLY A 43 45.96 -14.63 16.60
C GLY A 43 45.28 -15.82 15.92
N VAL A 44 45.87 -16.46 14.95
CA VAL A 44 46.75 -17.65 15.11
C VAL A 44 47.23 -18.11 13.74
N GLN A 45 48.51 -18.42 13.70
CA GLN A 45 49.37 -18.78 12.59
C GLN A 45 49.44 -20.30 12.38
N ALA A 46 49.80 -20.71 11.13
CA ALA A 46 50.48 -21.93 10.67
C ALA A 46 49.57 -23.12 10.29
N ASN A 47 49.61 -23.63 9.09
CA ASN A 47 50.74 -24.41 8.55
C ASN A 47 50.61 -24.64 7.03
N SER A 48 51.77 -24.69 6.41
CA SER A 48 52.15 -24.92 5.03
C SER A 48 51.74 -26.30 4.47
N GLU A 49 51.45 -26.38 3.14
CA GLU A 49 52.30 -27.15 2.22
C GLU A 49 51.90 -26.88 0.76
N ALA A 50 52.92 -26.73 -0.04
CA ALA A 50 52.88 -26.39 -1.45
C ALA A 50 52.71 -27.64 -2.35
N VAL A 51 51.84 -27.51 -3.37
CA VAL A 51 52.01 -28.31 -4.61
C VAL A 51 51.87 -27.35 -5.81
N LYS A 52 52.92 -27.28 -6.60
CA LYS A 52 52.96 -26.68 -7.93
C LYS A 52 52.35 -27.64 -8.93
N GLU A 53 51.47 -27.20 -9.83
CA GLU A 53 51.59 -27.52 -11.26
C GLU A 53 50.63 -26.67 -12.13
N LYS A 54 51.32 -26.00 -13.08
CA LYS A 54 51.03 -25.66 -14.49
C LYS A 54 49.70 -25.04 -14.91
N THR A 55 49.90 -23.83 -15.38
CA THR A 55 49.30 -23.06 -16.48
C THR A 55 48.53 -23.86 -17.52
N ASP A 56 47.26 -23.42 -17.74
CA ASP A 56 46.70 -23.27 -19.07
C ASP A 56 45.78 -22.05 -19.09
N ASP A 57 46.14 -21.11 -19.94
CA ASP A 57 45.40 -19.93 -20.31
C ASP A 57 44.03 -20.33 -20.89
N LYS A 58 42.96 -19.96 -20.24
CA LYS A 58 41.66 -19.83 -20.89
C LYS A 58 40.97 -18.60 -20.34
N ASP A 59 41.09 -17.53 -21.11
CA ASP A 59 40.28 -16.32 -21.04
C ASP A 59 38.79 -16.70 -21.01
N THR A 60 38.22 -16.70 -19.82
CA THR A 60 36.80 -16.66 -19.60
C THR A 60 36.50 -15.35 -18.89
N SER A 61 36.08 -14.37 -19.71
CA SER A 61 35.44 -13.18 -19.22
C SER A 61 34.15 -13.58 -18.45
N ASP A 62 34.32 -13.90 -17.19
CA ASP A 62 33.21 -14.05 -16.24
C ASP A 62 32.68 -12.63 -15.93
N THR A 63 31.84 -12.14 -16.82
CA THR A 63 30.95 -11.02 -16.51
C THR A 63 29.92 -11.54 -15.51
N THR A 64 30.29 -11.58 -14.24
CA THR A 64 29.32 -11.67 -13.13
C THR A 64 28.37 -10.49 -13.30
N LYS A 65 27.20 -10.76 -13.89
CA LYS A 65 26.08 -9.81 -13.92
C LYS A 65 25.73 -9.54 -12.46
N LYS A 66 26.19 -8.39 -11.93
CA LYS A 66 25.76 -7.92 -10.62
C LYS A 66 24.22 -7.87 -10.64
N THR A 67 23.58 -8.66 -9.79
CA THR A 67 22.13 -8.64 -9.65
C THR A 67 21.72 -7.26 -9.12
N GLU A 68 20.82 -6.58 -9.82
CA GLU A 68 20.28 -5.28 -9.42
C GLU A 68 19.61 -5.39 -8.05
N THR A 69 19.90 -4.49 -7.10
CA THR A 69 19.22 -4.44 -5.81
C THR A 69 17.81 -3.83 -5.97
N ALA A 70 16.95 -3.98 -4.95
CA ALA A 70 15.61 -3.40 -4.97
C ALA A 70 15.67 -1.87 -5.09
N GLU A 71 16.58 -1.21 -4.37
CA GLU A 71 16.78 0.23 -4.41
C GLU A 71 17.31 0.70 -5.78
N GLU A 72 18.26 -0.04 -6.36
CA GLU A 72 18.78 0.23 -7.70
C GLU A 72 17.66 0.11 -8.74
N ARG A 73 16.78 -0.90 -8.63
CA ARG A 73 15.61 -1.08 -9.50
C ARG A 73 14.61 0.07 -9.39
N ILE A 74 14.23 0.46 -8.17
CA ILE A 74 13.30 1.57 -7.93
C ILE A 74 13.88 2.87 -8.55
N ALA A 75 15.17 3.15 -8.35
CA ALA A 75 15.82 4.33 -8.91
C ALA A 75 15.83 4.33 -10.45
N ARG A 76 16.11 3.17 -11.07
CA ARG A 76 16.06 3.00 -12.52
C ARG A 76 14.64 3.19 -13.05
N VAL A 77 13.67 2.50 -12.48
CA VAL A 77 12.26 2.58 -12.91
C VAL A 77 11.74 4.01 -12.81
N ARG A 78 12.07 4.72 -11.72
CA ARG A 78 11.75 6.14 -11.57
C ARG A 78 12.32 6.99 -12.70
N GLN A 79 13.60 6.82 -13.02
CA GLN A 79 14.26 7.59 -14.09
C GLN A 79 13.64 7.29 -15.46
N GLU A 80 13.32 6.04 -15.73
CA GLU A 80 12.64 5.60 -16.96
C GLU A 80 11.22 6.19 -17.05
N ALA A 81 10.43 6.14 -15.96
CA ALA A 81 9.08 6.68 -15.88
C ALA A 81 9.05 8.20 -16.10
N VAL A 82 9.98 8.94 -15.47
CA VAL A 82 10.14 10.39 -15.69
C VAL A 82 10.49 10.68 -17.16
N THR A 83 11.43 9.95 -17.74
CA THR A 83 11.85 10.12 -19.13
C THR A 83 10.72 9.81 -20.11
N ALA A 84 9.90 8.81 -19.81
CA ALA A 84 8.73 8.42 -20.60
C ALA A 84 7.51 9.34 -20.41
N GLY A 85 7.59 10.32 -19.48
CA GLY A 85 6.50 11.25 -19.20
C GLY A 85 5.29 10.62 -18.51
N TYR A 86 5.50 9.64 -17.62
CA TYR A 86 4.42 9.03 -16.86
C TYR A 86 3.76 10.07 -15.94
N PRO A 87 2.46 9.93 -15.61
CA PRO A 87 1.80 10.81 -14.66
C PRO A 87 2.55 10.84 -13.32
N GLU A 88 2.72 12.05 -12.74
CA GLU A 88 3.42 12.23 -11.47
C GLU A 88 2.89 11.31 -10.36
N LYS A 89 1.56 11.16 -10.26
CA LYS A 89 0.90 10.28 -9.28
C LYS A 89 1.25 8.79 -9.44
N VAL A 90 1.56 8.34 -10.64
CA VAL A 90 2.04 6.97 -10.89
C VAL A 90 3.48 6.83 -10.42
N ILE A 91 4.32 7.83 -10.65
CA ILE A 91 5.72 7.83 -10.18
C ILE A 91 5.80 7.90 -8.66
N GLU A 92 4.91 8.69 -8.01
CA GLU A 92 4.81 8.80 -6.55
C GLU A 92 4.48 7.46 -5.85
N LEU A 93 3.90 6.48 -6.56
CA LEU A 93 3.65 5.14 -5.99
C LEU A 93 4.94 4.49 -5.49
N LEU A 94 6.08 4.71 -6.19
CA LEU A 94 7.39 4.20 -5.79
C LEU A 94 7.89 4.73 -4.44
N ASP A 95 7.43 5.93 -4.04
CA ASP A 95 7.80 6.54 -2.75
C ASP A 95 6.88 6.04 -1.63
N LYS A 96 5.63 5.76 -1.97
CA LYS A 96 4.61 5.36 -1.02
C LYS A 96 4.68 3.88 -0.67
N ASN A 97 5.00 3.04 -1.66
CA ASN A 97 5.07 1.60 -1.48
C ASN A 97 6.04 0.96 -2.49
N PRO A 98 7.21 0.45 -2.04
CA PRO A 98 8.15 -0.26 -2.91
C PRO A 98 7.58 -1.47 -3.63
N GLU A 99 6.48 -2.09 -3.12
CA GLU A 99 5.81 -3.21 -3.76
C GLU A 99 5.25 -2.84 -5.15
N THR A 100 5.03 -1.54 -5.43
CA THR A 100 4.46 -1.04 -6.69
C THR A 100 5.47 -0.95 -7.85
N VAL A 101 6.73 -1.30 -7.64
CA VAL A 101 7.80 -1.09 -8.63
C VAL A 101 7.52 -1.77 -9.98
N GLN A 102 6.98 -2.99 -9.98
CA GLN A 102 6.61 -3.70 -11.21
C GLN A 102 5.46 -3.01 -11.95
N PHE A 103 4.42 -2.57 -11.21
CA PHE A 103 3.29 -1.83 -11.77
C PHE A 103 3.75 -0.55 -12.48
N VAL A 104 4.66 0.22 -11.87
CA VAL A 104 5.18 1.45 -12.47
C VAL A 104 6.07 1.15 -13.67
N GLU A 105 6.92 0.11 -13.60
CA GLU A 105 7.79 -0.32 -14.69
C GLU A 105 7.01 -0.71 -15.94
N ASP A 106 5.87 -1.37 -15.76
CA ASP A 106 5.03 -1.86 -16.87
C ASP A 106 3.93 -0.88 -17.30
N TYR A 107 3.78 0.26 -16.62
CA TYR A 107 2.72 1.23 -16.89
C TYR A 107 2.60 1.60 -18.39
N GLY A 108 3.71 1.95 -19.04
CA GLY A 108 3.70 2.35 -20.44
C GLY A 108 3.27 1.26 -21.42
N LYS A 109 3.43 -0.01 -21.03
CA LYS A 109 3.07 -1.16 -21.87
C LYS A 109 1.64 -1.65 -21.60
N LYS A 110 1.15 -1.51 -20.35
CA LYS A 110 -0.06 -2.17 -19.87
C LYS A 110 -1.24 -1.23 -19.57
N LYS A 111 -1.01 0.10 -19.48
CA LYS A 111 -2.05 1.08 -19.09
C LYS A 111 -3.33 1.06 -19.96
N ASP A 112 -3.24 0.58 -21.18
CA ASP A 112 -4.35 0.52 -22.12
C ASP A 112 -4.93 -0.91 -22.27
N GLN A 113 -4.48 -1.88 -21.45
CA GLN A 113 -4.99 -3.23 -21.45
C GLN A 113 -6.40 -3.30 -20.83
N ALA A 114 -7.24 -4.19 -21.38
CA ALA A 114 -8.53 -4.46 -20.77
C ALA A 114 -8.33 -5.11 -19.39
N PRO A 115 -9.12 -4.69 -18.37
CA PRO A 115 -9.02 -5.28 -17.05
C PRO A 115 -9.47 -6.75 -17.06
N ALA A 116 -9.01 -7.51 -16.05
CA ALA A 116 -9.47 -8.88 -15.84
C ALA A 116 -10.98 -8.91 -15.55
N ALA A 117 -11.65 -9.92 -16.08
CA ALA A 117 -13.10 -10.11 -15.93
C ALA A 117 -13.48 -10.72 -14.56
N THR A 118 -12.52 -11.34 -13.88
CA THR A 118 -12.75 -12.02 -12.60
C THR A 118 -11.60 -11.78 -11.64
N VAL A 119 -11.92 -11.83 -10.35
CA VAL A 119 -10.93 -11.83 -9.26
C VAL A 119 -10.43 -13.25 -9.06
N GLU A 120 -9.13 -13.44 -9.25
CA GLU A 120 -8.42 -14.60 -8.72
C GLU A 120 -7.48 -14.08 -7.62
N ALA A 121 -7.61 -14.62 -6.42
CA ALA A 121 -6.82 -14.18 -5.28
C ALA A 121 -5.46 -14.90 -5.28
N GLU A 122 -4.55 -14.40 -6.10
CA GLU A 122 -3.19 -14.96 -6.24
C GLU A 122 -2.36 -14.76 -4.97
N ASP A 123 -2.61 -13.65 -4.25
CA ASP A 123 -1.91 -13.33 -3.00
C ASP A 123 -2.51 -14.05 -1.78
N GLY A 124 -3.67 -14.69 -1.92
CA GLY A 124 -4.31 -15.48 -0.88
C GLY A 124 -5.64 -14.96 -0.39
N TYR A 125 -6.04 -15.44 0.78
CA TYR A 125 -7.29 -15.09 1.44
C TYR A 125 -7.05 -14.81 2.92
N SER A 126 -7.68 -13.74 3.42
CA SER A 126 -7.86 -13.51 4.85
C SER A 126 -9.26 -14.01 5.26
N GLY A 127 -9.33 -15.25 5.77
CA GLY A 127 -10.62 -15.92 5.95
C GLY A 127 -11.31 -16.19 4.61
N MET A 128 -12.49 -15.61 4.40
CA MET A 128 -13.24 -15.69 3.13
C MET A 128 -12.91 -14.55 2.16
N PHE A 129 -12.17 -13.53 2.58
CA PHE A 129 -11.91 -12.33 1.79
C PHE A 129 -10.63 -12.50 0.98
N PRO A 130 -10.67 -12.31 -0.36
CA PRO A 130 -9.47 -12.34 -1.18
C PRO A 130 -8.57 -11.15 -0.84
N GLU A 131 -7.28 -11.37 -0.73
CA GLU A 131 -6.30 -10.28 -0.64
C GLU A 131 -6.08 -9.71 -2.04
N ILE A 132 -6.61 -8.52 -2.31
CA ILE A 132 -6.56 -7.86 -3.61
C ILE A 132 -5.87 -6.51 -3.44
N LEU A 133 -4.87 -6.25 -4.28
CA LEU A 133 -4.13 -4.99 -4.27
C LEU A 133 -4.70 -4.03 -5.31
N GLN A 134 -4.87 -2.75 -4.95
CA GLN A 134 -5.39 -1.73 -5.88
C GLN A 134 -4.45 -1.46 -7.06
N TRP A 135 -3.14 -1.71 -6.88
CA TRP A 135 -2.13 -1.58 -7.93
C TRP A 135 -1.81 -2.88 -8.67
N ASP A 136 -2.60 -3.93 -8.49
CA ASP A 136 -2.48 -5.14 -9.31
C ASP A 136 -2.73 -4.79 -10.78
N GLU A 137 -1.84 -5.25 -11.67
CA GLU A 137 -1.85 -4.93 -13.09
C GLU A 137 -3.12 -5.38 -13.81
N ARG A 138 -3.87 -6.31 -13.22
CA ARG A 138 -5.15 -6.81 -13.75
C ARG A 138 -6.26 -5.74 -13.77
N TRP A 139 -6.18 -4.71 -12.91
CA TRP A 139 -7.16 -3.62 -12.80
C TRP A 139 -6.58 -2.26 -12.43
N GLY A 140 -5.38 -2.20 -11.87
CA GLY A 140 -4.79 -0.97 -11.33
C GLY A 140 -4.65 0.16 -12.34
N TYR A 141 -4.53 -0.14 -13.63
CA TYR A 141 -4.50 0.86 -14.71
C TYR A 141 -5.88 1.39 -15.10
N SER A 142 -6.97 0.76 -14.68
CA SER A 142 -8.33 1.18 -15.02
C SER A 142 -8.68 2.54 -14.42
N PRO A 143 -9.52 3.35 -15.09
CA PRO A 143 -9.93 4.66 -14.61
C PRO A 143 -10.68 4.59 -13.27
N TYR A 144 -10.48 5.61 -12.43
CA TYR A 144 -11.29 5.88 -11.26
C TYR A 144 -11.41 7.40 -11.06
N GLY A 145 -12.60 7.95 -11.34
CA GLY A 145 -12.77 9.39 -11.46
C GLY A 145 -11.90 9.96 -12.58
N THR A 146 -11.03 10.90 -12.25
CA THR A 146 -10.02 11.47 -13.17
C THR A 146 -8.61 10.87 -12.96
N SER A 147 -8.51 9.81 -12.13
CA SER A 147 -7.30 9.09 -11.77
C SER A 147 -7.38 7.64 -12.24
N ILE A 148 -6.57 6.75 -11.65
CA ILE A 148 -6.59 5.30 -11.86
C ILE A 148 -6.72 4.57 -10.52
N ILE A 149 -7.18 3.32 -10.56
CA ILE A 149 -7.39 2.50 -9.36
C ILE A 149 -6.11 2.39 -8.53
N ALA A 150 -4.95 2.16 -9.14
CA ALA A 150 -3.69 2.05 -8.42
C ALA A 150 -3.35 3.27 -7.55
N VAL A 151 -3.81 4.46 -7.93
CA VAL A 151 -3.50 5.72 -7.23
C VAL A 151 -4.53 6.05 -6.15
N SER A 152 -5.83 5.88 -6.43
CA SER A 152 -6.91 6.35 -5.55
C SER A 152 -8.01 5.30 -5.29
N GLY A 153 -7.79 4.06 -5.70
CA GLY A 153 -8.82 3.01 -5.71
C GLY A 153 -8.90 2.16 -4.43
N CYS A 154 -8.43 2.61 -3.27
CA CYS A 154 -8.55 1.83 -2.04
C CYS A 154 -10.01 1.51 -1.68
N GLY A 155 -10.93 2.47 -1.83
CA GLY A 155 -12.36 2.26 -1.60
C GLY A 155 -12.98 1.17 -2.49
N PRO A 156 -12.95 1.30 -3.83
CA PRO A 156 -13.50 0.29 -4.72
C PRO A 156 -12.81 -1.07 -4.58
N THR A 157 -11.53 -1.13 -4.26
CA THR A 157 -10.83 -2.40 -4.00
C THR A 157 -11.32 -3.07 -2.73
N CYS A 158 -11.52 -2.32 -1.63
CA CYS A 158 -12.15 -2.85 -0.41
C CYS A 158 -13.56 -3.38 -0.68
N VAL A 159 -14.40 -2.64 -1.42
CA VAL A 159 -15.75 -3.10 -1.75
C VAL A 159 -15.72 -4.36 -2.62
N SER A 160 -14.81 -4.47 -3.60
CA SER A 160 -14.62 -5.69 -4.38
C SER A 160 -14.30 -6.89 -3.47
N MET A 161 -13.33 -6.75 -2.55
CA MET A 161 -12.99 -7.80 -1.58
C MET A 161 -14.18 -8.23 -0.73
N LEU A 162 -15.00 -7.26 -0.25
CA LEU A 162 -16.21 -7.54 0.51
C LEU A 162 -17.22 -8.34 -0.30
N VAL A 163 -17.54 -7.89 -1.53
CA VAL A 163 -18.53 -8.55 -2.38
C VAL A 163 -18.11 -9.96 -2.71
N VAL A 164 -16.86 -10.14 -3.15
CA VAL A 164 -16.32 -11.48 -3.45
C VAL A 164 -16.37 -12.37 -2.20
N GLY A 165 -15.94 -11.86 -1.05
CA GLY A 165 -15.90 -12.63 0.20
C GLY A 165 -17.29 -13.03 0.71
N LEU A 166 -18.25 -12.10 0.71
CA LEU A 166 -19.59 -12.34 1.26
C LEU A 166 -20.54 -13.04 0.29
N THR A 167 -20.36 -12.85 -1.03
CA THR A 167 -21.30 -13.38 -2.04
C THR A 167 -20.73 -14.52 -2.87
N GLY A 168 -19.40 -14.60 -2.99
CA GLY A 168 -18.70 -15.50 -3.90
C GLY A 168 -18.68 -15.04 -5.37
N ASP A 169 -19.20 -13.85 -5.67
CA ASP A 169 -19.24 -13.31 -7.03
C ASP A 169 -17.90 -12.70 -7.44
N LYS A 170 -17.06 -13.49 -8.05
CA LYS A 170 -15.74 -13.09 -8.54
C LYS A 170 -15.77 -12.13 -9.74
N THR A 171 -16.92 -11.89 -10.36
CA THR A 171 -17.05 -10.94 -11.47
C THR A 171 -17.03 -9.48 -10.98
N VAL A 172 -17.24 -9.25 -9.69
CA VAL A 172 -17.20 -7.91 -9.08
C VAL A 172 -15.75 -7.52 -8.78
N THR A 173 -15.00 -7.24 -9.86
CA THR A 173 -13.59 -6.82 -9.78
C THR A 173 -13.47 -5.37 -9.32
N PRO A 174 -12.28 -4.93 -8.85
CA PRO A 174 -12.03 -3.51 -8.55
C PRO A 174 -12.40 -2.56 -9.70
N SER A 175 -12.22 -2.98 -10.97
CA SER A 175 -12.62 -2.17 -12.14
C SER A 175 -14.13 -2.02 -12.25
N VAL A 176 -14.89 -3.09 -12.03
CA VAL A 176 -16.37 -3.05 -12.04
C VAL A 176 -16.89 -2.12 -10.94
N VAL A 177 -16.30 -2.23 -9.75
CA VAL A 177 -16.67 -1.38 -8.61
C VAL A 177 -16.30 0.08 -8.83
N ALA A 178 -15.12 0.35 -9.39
CA ALA A 178 -14.64 1.71 -9.71
C ALA A 178 -15.51 2.38 -10.78
N ASP A 179 -15.90 1.66 -11.82
CA ASP A 179 -16.81 2.13 -12.86
C ASP A 179 -18.17 2.49 -12.28
N TYR A 180 -18.75 1.61 -11.46
CA TYR A 180 -20.03 1.87 -10.80
C TYR A 180 -19.94 3.12 -9.89
N ALA A 181 -18.90 3.21 -9.07
CA ALA A 181 -18.71 4.34 -8.16
C ALA A 181 -18.56 5.68 -8.94
N THR A 182 -17.81 5.67 -10.03
CA THR A 182 -17.63 6.85 -10.88
C THR A 182 -18.94 7.28 -11.55
N GLN A 183 -19.68 6.34 -12.14
CA GLN A 183 -20.96 6.61 -12.84
C GLN A 183 -22.07 7.10 -11.91
N ASN A 184 -22.01 6.70 -10.61
CA ASN A 184 -23.02 7.06 -9.61
C ASN A 184 -22.56 8.18 -8.65
N HIS A 185 -21.51 8.92 -9.02
CA HIS A 185 -21.02 10.10 -8.27
C HIS A 185 -20.56 9.79 -6.84
N TYR A 186 -20.01 8.59 -6.61
CA TYR A 186 -19.38 8.21 -5.34
C TYR A 186 -17.89 8.55 -5.26
N VAL A 187 -17.37 9.25 -6.26
CA VAL A 187 -16.00 9.80 -6.33
C VAL A 187 -16.10 11.32 -6.28
N ASP A 188 -15.37 11.95 -5.38
CA ASP A 188 -15.35 13.41 -5.29
C ASP A 188 -14.34 14.06 -6.25
N GLU A 189 -14.23 15.39 -6.22
CA GLU A 189 -13.33 16.17 -7.08
C GLU A 189 -11.84 15.90 -6.86
N ASN A 190 -11.46 15.34 -5.70
CA ASN A 190 -10.10 14.94 -5.37
C ASN A 190 -9.79 13.48 -5.76
N ASN A 191 -10.76 12.78 -6.34
CA ASN A 191 -10.77 11.32 -6.57
C ASN A 191 -10.79 10.50 -5.27
N ASP A 192 -11.29 11.07 -4.17
CA ASP A 192 -11.54 10.32 -2.94
C ASP A 192 -12.90 9.61 -3.01
N THR A 193 -12.94 8.39 -2.51
CA THR A 193 -14.19 7.63 -2.39
C THR A 193 -15.05 8.25 -1.29
N THR A 194 -16.29 8.64 -1.62
CA THR A 194 -17.21 9.22 -0.64
C THR A 194 -17.68 8.19 0.37
N TRP A 195 -17.98 8.59 1.60
CA TRP A 195 -18.52 7.68 2.62
C TRP A 195 -19.91 7.14 2.26
N ALA A 196 -20.67 7.86 1.45
CA ALA A 196 -21.95 7.37 0.93
C ALA A 196 -21.79 6.09 0.10
N PHE A 197 -20.62 5.89 -0.54
CA PHE A 197 -20.32 4.64 -1.22
C PHE A 197 -20.21 3.46 -0.26
N MET A 198 -19.65 3.67 0.93
CA MET A 198 -19.50 2.64 1.96
C MET A 198 -20.85 2.24 2.59
N THR A 199 -21.89 3.06 2.46
CA THR A 199 -23.23 2.80 2.95
C THR A 199 -24.17 2.41 1.81
N SER A 200 -24.84 3.37 1.17
CA SER A 200 -25.83 3.11 0.12
C SER A 200 -25.25 2.53 -1.18
N GLY A 201 -23.98 2.82 -1.49
CA GLY A 201 -23.35 2.31 -2.71
C GLY A 201 -23.21 0.78 -2.74
N VAL A 202 -22.90 0.16 -1.62
CA VAL A 202 -22.69 -1.30 -1.51
C VAL A 202 -24.00 -2.12 -1.60
N GLU A 203 -25.16 -1.48 -1.38
CA GLU A 203 -26.47 -2.10 -1.55
C GLU A 203 -26.70 -2.61 -2.98
N HIS A 204 -26.02 -2.01 -3.96
CA HIS A 204 -26.06 -2.47 -5.36
C HIS A 204 -25.69 -3.94 -5.51
N TRP A 205 -24.81 -4.47 -4.69
CA TRP A 205 -24.39 -5.87 -4.67
C TRP A 205 -25.10 -6.71 -3.59
N GLY A 206 -26.19 -6.18 -3.02
CA GLY A 206 -26.98 -6.90 -2.02
C GLY A 206 -26.32 -6.98 -0.65
N LEU A 207 -25.36 -6.11 -0.37
CA LEU A 207 -24.76 -6.01 0.96
C LEU A 207 -25.56 -5.05 1.84
N THR A 208 -25.64 -5.38 3.11
CA THR A 208 -26.19 -4.52 4.15
C THR A 208 -25.04 -3.86 4.91
N CYS A 209 -25.15 -2.56 5.18
CA CYS A 209 -24.15 -1.80 5.91
C CYS A 209 -24.74 -1.12 7.13
N ARG A 210 -23.96 -1.03 8.18
CA ARG A 210 -24.26 -0.28 9.38
C ARG A 210 -23.01 0.48 9.85
N GLU A 211 -23.17 1.75 10.21
CA GLU A 211 -22.11 2.52 10.85
C GLU A 211 -21.86 2.02 12.29
N SER A 212 -20.61 2.08 12.73
CA SER A 212 -20.17 1.74 14.09
C SER A 212 -19.31 2.86 14.66
N ASN A 213 -19.27 2.95 15.99
CA ASN A 213 -18.38 3.90 16.67
C ASN A 213 -16.95 3.38 16.85
N GLY A 214 -16.64 2.17 16.38
CA GLY A 214 -15.32 1.59 16.46
C GLY A 214 -14.91 1.15 17.88
N ASN A 215 -15.86 0.85 18.75
CA ASN A 215 -15.55 0.29 20.06
C ASN A 215 -14.99 -1.13 19.90
N GLU A 216 -13.86 -1.43 20.55
CA GLU A 216 -13.16 -2.71 20.40
C GLU A 216 -14.04 -3.93 20.67
N SER A 217 -14.87 -3.88 21.72
CA SER A 217 -15.77 -4.98 22.06
C SER A 217 -16.87 -5.21 21.03
N GLU A 218 -17.34 -4.13 20.38
CA GLU A 218 -18.29 -4.22 19.26
C GLU A 218 -17.63 -4.81 18.03
N ILE A 219 -16.44 -4.29 17.66
CA ILE A 219 -15.69 -4.79 16.51
C ILE A 219 -15.32 -6.27 16.68
N ALA A 220 -14.86 -6.66 17.86
CA ALA A 220 -14.58 -8.07 18.18
C ALA A 220 -15.80 -8.96 17.94
N LYS A 221 -16.96 -8.57 18.47
CA LYS A 221 -18.21 -9.30 18.33
C LYS A 221 -18.66 -9.42 16.87
N GLU A 222 -18.55 -8.34 16.08
CA GLU A 222 -18.94 -8.36 14.68
C GLU A 222 -18.03 -9.26 13.84
N LEU A 223 -16.70 -9.15 14.04
CA LEU A 223 -15.73 -10.00 13.35
C LEU A 223 -15.86 -11.48 13.74
N GLU A 224 -16.14 -11.79 15.02
CA GLU A 224 -16.46 -13.15 15.51
C GLU A 224 -17.74 -13.71 14.88
N ALA A 225 -18.71 -12.84 14.57
CA ALA A 225 -19.93 -13.21 13.88
C ALA A 225 -19.74 -13.39 12.34
N GLY A 226 -18.53 -13.12 11.82
CA GLY A 226 -18.23 -13.21 10.39
C GLY A 226 -18.62 -11.95 9.61
N HIS A 227 -18.88 -10.84 10.30
CA HIS A 227 -19.19 -9.56 9.69
C HIS A 227 -17.90 -8.74 9.51
N PRO A 228 -17.39 -8.57 8.28
CA PRO A 228 -16.20 -7.76 8.03
C PRO A 228 -16.47 -6.28 8.27
N VAL A 229 -15.39 -5.55 8.50
CA VAL A 229 -15.45 -4.14 8.86
C VAL A 229 -14.54 -3.33 7.94
N ILE A 230 -15.07 -2.35 7.18
CA ILE A 230 -14.22 -1.33 6.55
C ILE A 230 -13.95 -0.21 7.54
N CYS A 231 -12.69 0.20 7.63
CA CYS A 231 -12.24 1.38 8.35
C CYS A 231 -11.71 2.44 7.38
N SER A 232 -12.18 3.68 7.53
CA SER A 232 -11.51 4.86 6.99
C SER A 232 -10.39 5.25 7.95
N MET A 233 -9.16 5.29 7.49
CA MET A 233 -7.98 5.56 8.28
C MET A 233 -7.53 7.02 8.15
N ARG A 234 -7.02 7.58 9.26
CA ARG A 234 -6.30 8.86 9.30
C ARG A 234 -4.81 8.61 9.04
N PRO A 235 -4.02 9.68 8.84
CA PRO A 235 -2.55 9.55 8.81
C PRO A 235 -2.01 8.77 10.01
N GLY A 236 -1.15 7.77 9.71
CA GLY A 236 -0.59 6.84 10.68
C GLY A 236 0.15 5.70 10.01
N ASP A 237 -0.02 4.50 10.52
CA ASP A 237 0.70 3.30 10.04
C ASP A 237 0.33 2.89 8.59
N PHE A 238 -0.85 3.30 8.10
CA PHE A 238 -1.40 2.85 6.81
C PHE A 238 -1.33 3.91 5.71
N THR A 239 -1.19 5.18 6.06
CA THR A 239 -1.31 6.28 5.10
C THR A 239 -0.81 7.60 5.68
N ASP A 240 -0.38 8.52 4.81
CA ASP A 240 -0.04 9.90 5.17
C ASP A 240 -1.22 10.87 5.02
N ILE A 241 -2.30 10.47 4.33
CA ILE A 241 -3.43 11.36 4.01
C ILE A 241 -4.78 10.78 4.44
N GLY A 242 -5.15 9.63 3.92
CA GLY A 242 -6.38 8.89 4.15
C GLY A 242 -6.35 7.57 3.41
N HIS A 243 -7.04 6.54 3.94
CA HIS A 243 -7.03 5.20 3.35
C HIS A 243 -8.24 4.40 3.80
N PHE A 244 -8.58 3.34 3.06
CA PHE A 244 -9.55 2.34 3.49
C PHE A 244 -8.87 0.98 3.62
N ILE A 245 -9.15 0.28 4.72
CA ILE A 245 -8.74 -1.10 4.96
C ILE A 245 -9.94 -1.93 5.43
N ILE A 246 -9.83 -3.25 5.31
CA ILE A 246 -10.85 -4.18 5.85
C ILE A 246 -10.26 -4.90 7.05
N LEU A 247 -10.99 -4.95 8.16
CA LEU A 247 -10.74 -5.88 9.26
C LEU A 247 -11.52 -7.16 8.97
N THR A 248 -10.86 -8.31 9.04
CA THR A 248 -11.41 -9.61 8.64
C THR A 248 -11.57 -10.60 9.78
N SER A 249 -10.79 -10.48 10.85
CA SER A 249 -10.91 -11.29 12.06
C SER A 249 -10.41 -10.56 13.30
N TYR A 250 -10.84 -11.04 14.48
CA TYR A 250 -10.37 -10.57 15.78
C TYR A 250 -9.96 -11.76 16.64
N ASN A 251 -8.82 -11.64 17.31
CA ASN A 251 -8.34 -12.64 18.27
C ASN A 251 -7.51 -11.98 19.38
N ASN A 252 -8.05 -11.97 20.60
CA ASN A 252 -7.35 -11.51 21.81
C ASN A 252 -6.67 -10.13 21.66
N GLY A 253 -7.41 -9.11 21.21
CA GLY A 253 -6.91 -7.75 21.03
C GLY A 253 -6.20 -7.51 19.69
N ASN A 254 -6.05 -8.53 18.87
CA ASN A 254 -5.42 -8.41 17.56
C ASN A 254 -6.44 -8.62 16.44
N VAL A 255 -6.25 -7.89 15.34
CA VAL A 255 -7.05 -8.02 14.12
C VAL A 255 -6.16 -8.44 12.95
N THR A 256 -6.74 -9.24 12.04
CA THR A 256 -6.20 -9.39 10.69
C THR A 256 -6.90 -8.41 9.76
N ILE A 257 -6.20 -7.98 8.74
CA ILE A 257 -6.70 -6.98 7.80
C ILE A 257 -6.48 -7.42 6.35
N CYS A 258 -7.23 -6.83 5.43
CA CYS A 258 -6.83 -6.69 4.04
C CYS A 258 -6.58 -5.21 3.77
N ASP A 259 -5.34 -4.88 3.46
CA ASP A 259 -4.91 -3.53 3.05
C ASP A 259 -4.77 -3.53 1.52
N PRO A 260 -5.65 -2.82 0.78
CA PRO A 260 -5.61 -2.80 -0.67
C PRO A 260 -4.35 -2.15 -1.26
N PHE A 261 -3.54 -1.49 -0.44
CA PHE A 261 -2.33 -0.84 -0.90
C PHE A 261 -1.05 -1.58 -0.53
N SER A 262 -1.03 -2.37 0.57
CA SER A 262 0.16 -3.07 1.05
C SER A 262 -0.11 -4.52 1.44
N LEU A 263 0.48 -5.43 0.68
CA LEU A 263 0.49 -6.85 1.01
C LEU A 263 1.27 -7.13 2.30
N GLU A 264 2.33 -6.34 2.55
CA GLU A 264 3.10 -6.44 3.80
C GLU A 264 2.23 -6.14 5.03
N ASN A 265 1.36 -5.11 4.94
CA ASN A 265 0.43 -4.80 6.02
C ASN A 265 -0.63 -5.89 6.22
N SER A 266 -1.13 -6.48 5.12
CA SER A 266 -2.12 -7.57 5.17
C SER A 266 -1.56 -8.83 5.83
N LYS A 267 -0.26 -9.09 5.70
CA LYS A 267 0.42 -10.23 6.33
C LYS A 267 0.69 -10.08 7.82
N LYS A 268 0.53 -8.88 8.37
CA LYS A 268 0.74 -8.59 9.80
C LYS A 268 -0.54 -8.79 10.60
N SER A 269 -0.37 -9.21 11.85
CA SER A 269 -1.43 -9.11 12.86
C SER A 269 -1.28 -7.77 13.57
N TRP A 270 -2.35 -7.00 13.66
CA TRP A 270 -2.35 -5.65 14.21
C TRP A 270 -3.05 -5.61 15.57
N ASN A 271 -2.42 -5.00 16.57
CA ASN A 271 -3.11 -4.77 17.84
C ASN A 271 -4.18 -3.68 17.66
N TYR A 272 -5.44 -3.99 18.01
CA TYR A 272 -6.55 -3.06 17.81
C TYR A 272 -6.35 -1.73 18.55
N SER A 273 -5.79 -1.75 19.76
CA SER A 273 -5.53 -0.53 20.51
C SER A 273 -4.49 0.38 19.85
N GLN A 274 -3.55 -0.17 19.08
CA GLN A 274 -2.59 0.60 18.29
C GLN A 274 -3.28 1.33 17.14
N ILE A 275 -4.14 0.63 16.38
CA ILE A 275 -4.74 1.19 15.17
C ILE A 275 -6.02 1.99 15.43
N SER A 276 -6.70 1.78 16.55
CA SER A 276 -7.99 2.42 16.86
C SER A 276 -7.94 3.94 16.85
N SER A 277 -6.86 4.55 17.31
CA SER A 277 -6.67 6.01 17.29
C SER A 277 -6.53 6.59 15.88
N GLN A 278 -6.19 5.75 14.90
CA GLN A 278 -6.05 6.10 13.49
C GLN A 278 -7.35 5.91 12.70
N ILE A 279 -8.37 5.29 13.30
CA ILE A 279 -9.67 5.09 12.66
C ILE A 279 -10.46 6.40 12.68
N LYS A 280 -11.01 6.79 11.51
CA LYS A 280 -11.84 7.98 11.31
C LYS A 280 -13.33 7.65 11.25
N ALA A 281 -13.68 6.53 10.59
CA ALA A 281 -15.03 6.03 10.45
C ALA A 281 -15.02 4.51 10.27
N VAL A 282 -16.10 3.84 10.62
CA VAL A 282 -16.23 2.38 10.65
C VAL A 282 -17.58 1.95 10.11
N TRP A 283 -17.58 0.96 9.23
CA TRP A 283 -18.76 0.34 8.66
C TRP A 283 -18.67 -1.18 8.78
N VAL A 284 -19.72 -1.78 9.30
CA VAL A 284 -19.87 -3.24 9.47
C VAL A 284 -20.78 -3.76 8.38
N TYR A 285 -20.42 -4.89 7.75
CA TYR A 285 -21.14 -5.44 6.62
C TYR A 285 -21.68 -6.84 6.87
N SER A 286 -22.82 -7.12 6.25
CA SER A 286 -23.40 -8.45 6.13
C SER A 286 -24.15 -8.60 4.80
N LYS A 287 -24.48 -9.85 4.45
CA LYS A 287 -25.30 -10.19 3.30
C LYS A 287 -26.75 -10.28 3.70
#